data_2166db736368387f8e0b4ea5e6d1f3e8
#
_entry.id   2166db736368387f8e0b4ea5e6d1f3e8
#
_cell.length_a   1.000
_cell.length_b   1.000
_cell.length_c   1.000
_cell.angle_alpha   90.00
_cell.angle_beta   90.00
_cell.angle_gamma   90.00
#
_symmetry.space_group_name_H-M   'P 1'
#
loop_
_entity.id
_entity.type
_entity.pdbx_description
1 polymer ?
#
loop_
_entity_poly.entity_id
_entity_poly.type
_entity_poly.pdbx_seq_one_letter_code
_entity_poly.pdbx_strand_id
1 'polypeptide(L)'
;GRFADALADELPEVEVLHRAVREGLGPAYLAGFARALDAGAGFVMEMDADFSHDPADLARLLEPVRSGRADLALGSRYVAGGGVVDWTPLRRVISRGGSIYAALVLSLPIRDLTGGFKCFRREVLEAIDLPSVRSKGYAFQVELTYRTAQAGFRILEVPIVFRDRQRGQSKMHWRIVPEAALMALRMRLGRR
;
A
#
# COMPACT_ATOMS: atom_id res chain seq x y z
N GLY A 1 -9.01 4.52 -18.39
CA GLY A 1 -10.09 5.15 -19.16
C GLY A 1 -9.58 6.26 -20.05
N ARG A 2 -10.43 6.91 -20.87
CA ARG A 2 -10.06 7.88 -21.91
C ARG A 2 -9.02 8.95 -21.50
N PHE A 3 -9.10 9.45 -20.26
CA PHE A 3 -8.13 10.44 -19.78
C PHE A 3 -6.74 9.84 -19.57
N ALA A 4 -6.67 8.62 -19.03
CA ALA A 4 -5.39 7.93 -18.83
C ALA A 4 -4.76 7.54 -20.18
N ASP A 5 -5.60 7.13 -21.14
CA ASP A 5 -5.15 6.80 -22.50
C ASP A 5 -4.58 8.03 -23.20
N ALA A 6 -5.27 9.18 -23.13
CA ALA A 6 -4.78 10.44 -23.68
C ALA A 6 -3.45 10.88 -23.03
N LEU A 7 -3.27 10.67 -21.73
CA LEU A 7 -2.00 10.93 -21.05
C LEU A 7 -0.88 10.03 -21.56
N ALA A 8 -1.15 8.75 -21.82
CA ALA A 8 -0.17 7.83 -22.36
C ALA A 8 0.22 8.17 -23.81
N ASP A 9 -0.70 8.76 -24.58
CA ASP A 9 -0.42 9.25 -25.94
C ASP A 9 0.48 10.50 -25.93
N GLU A 10 0.40 11.32 -24.87
CA GLU A 10 1.16 12.56 -24.73
C GLU A 10 2.51 12.37 -24.00
N LEU A 11 2.59 11.42 -23.07
CA LEU A 11 3.72 11.22 -22.18
C LEU A 11 4.29 9.81 -22.33
N PRO A 12 5.48 9.63 -22.92
CA PRO A 12 6.08 8.32 -23.19
C PRO A 12 6.42 7.54 -21.89
N GLU A 13 6.49 8.23 -20.73
CA GLU A 13 6.71 7.62 -19.43
C GLU A 13 5.44 7.03 -18.83
N VAL A 14 4.27 7.30 -19.41
CA VAL A 14 2.98 6.81 -18.93
C VAL A 14 2.56 5.59 -19.72
N GLU A 15 2.33 4.50 -19.01
CA GLU A 15 1.73 3.28 -19.56
C GLU A 15 0.38 3.00 -18.88
N VAL A 16 -0.64 2.65 -19.67
CA VAL A 16 -1.96 2.29 -19.14
C VAL A 16 -2.16 0.78 -19.24
N LEU A 17 -2.26 0.14 -18.08
CA LEU A 17 -2.57 -1.28 -18.01
C LEU A 17 -4.10 -1.49 -18.00
N HIS A 18 -4.65 -1.83 -19.16
CA HIS A 18 -6.06 -2.17 -19.29
C HIS A 18 -6.36 -3.57 -18.77
N ARG A 19 -7.43 -3.68 -17.97
CA ARG A 19 -7.89 -4.96 -17.42
C ARG A 19 -9.33 -5.23 -17.89
N ALA A 20 -9.56 -6.43 -18.41
CA ALA A 20 -10.87 -6.85 -18.94
C ALA A 20 -11.95 -6.91 -17.86
N VAL A 21 -11.58 -7.26 -16.61
CA VAL A 21 -12.50 -7.46 -15.48
C VAL A 21 -12.09 -6.61 -14.29
N ARG A 22 -13.08 -6.06 -13.58
CA ARG A 22 -12.88 -5.27 -12.35
C ARG A 22 -12.87 -6.20 -11.13
N GLU A 23 -11.70 -6.72 -10.76
CA GLU A 23 -11.52 -7.68 -9.65
C GLU A 23 -11.17 -7.02 -8.30
N GLY A 24 -11.00 -5.70 -8.28
CA GLY A 24 -10.65 -4.92 -7.10
C GLY A 24 -9.20 -4.44 -7.08
N LEU A 25 -8.81 -3.84 -5.93
CA LEU A 25 -7.54 -3.15 -5.77
C LEU A 25 -6.33 -4.12 -5.82
N GLY A 26 -6.37 -5.20 -5.04
CA GLY A 26 -5.25 -6.14 -4.93
C GLY A 26 -4.81 -6.70 -6.28
N PRO A 27 -5.70 -7.36 -7.05
CA PRO A 27 -5.35 -7.84 -8.39
C PRO A 27 -4.86 -6.76 -9.36
N ALA A 28 -5.29 -5.49 -9.19
CA ALA A 28 -4.79 -4.38 -10.00
C ALA A 28 -3.34 -4.04 -9.66
N TYR A 29 -3.00 -3.95 -8.38
CA TYR A 29 -1.61 -3.74 -7.95
C TYR A 29 -0.70 -4.92 -8.32
N LEU A 30 -1.16 -6.16 -8.15
CA LEU A 30 -0.38 -7.34 -8.55
C LEU A 30 -0.04 -7.33 -10.04
N ALA A 31 -0.98 -6.96 -10.90
CA ALA A 31 -0.73 -6.81 -12.33
C ALA A 31 0.26 -5.67 -12.63
N GLY A 32 0.15 -4.54 -11.91
CA GLY A 32 1.09 -3.44 -12.03
C GLY A 32 2.49 -3.80 -11.57
N PHE A 33 2.63 -4.53 -10.45
CA PHE A 33 3.91 -5.01 -9.96
C PHE A 33 4.57 -5.99 -10.94
N ALA A 34 3.82 -6.95 -11.47
CA ALA A 34 4.32 -7.87 -12.49
C ALA A 34 4.84 -7.09 -13.71
N ARG A 35 4.05 -6.13 -14.22
CA ARG A 35 4.46 -5.30 -15.35
C ARG A 35 5.72 -4.48 -15.07
N ALA A 36 5.84 -3.89 -13.87
CA ALA A 36 7.03 -3.14 -13.47
C ALA A 36 8.28 -4.05 -13.35
N LEU A 37 8.12 -5.25 -12.81
CA LEU A 37 9.20 -6.24 -12.73
C LEU A 37 9.65 -6.70 -14.12
N ASP A 38 8.71 -6.98 -15.02
CA ASP A 38 9.00 -7.36 -16.41
C ASP A 38 9.73 -6.25 -17.18
N ALA A 39 9.41 -4.99 -16.87
CA ALA A 39 10.09 -3.82 -17.42
C ALA A 39 11.49 -3.57 -16.81
N GLY A 40 11.94 -4.40 -15.87
CA GLY A 40 13.26 -4.28 -15.26
C GLY A 40 13.38 -3.20 -14.17
N ALA A 41 12.25 -2.72 -13.60
CA ALA A 41 12.27 -1.70 -12.56
C ALA A 41 13.06 -2.20 -11.32
N GLY A 42 14.02 -1.42 -10.83
CA GLY A 42 14.77 -1.70 -9.60
C GLY A 42 14.01 -1.28 -8.33
N PHE A 43 13.14 -0.28 -8.46
CA PHE A 43 12.27 0.21 -7.40
C PHE A 43 10.86 0.33 -7.93
N VAL A 44 9.87 -0.11 -7.16
CA VAL A 44 8.46 -0.05 -7.54
C VAL A 44 7.68 0.69 -6.45
N MET A 45 6.91 1.69 -6.86
CA MET A 45 6.09 2.47 -5.93
C MET A 45 4.61 2.26 -6.20
N GLU A 46 3.83 2.20 -5.14
CA GLU A 46 2.37 2.27 -5.21
C GLU A 46 1.86 3.56 -4.60
N MET A 47 0.90 4.20 -5.24
CA MET A 47 0.29 5.44 -4.80
C MET A 47 -1.14 5.53 -5.34
N ASP A 48 -2.09 6.01 -4.52
CA ASP A 48 -3.43 6.31 -4.99
C ASP A 48 -3.44 7.60 -5.83
N ALA A 49 -4.16 7.60 -6.96
CA ALA A 49 -4.27 8.74 -7.88
C ALA A 49 -5.54 9.59 -7.63
N ASP A 50 -5.90 9.79 -6.35
CA ASP A 50 -7.11 10.52 -5.92
C ASP A 50 -6.79 11.79 -5.11
N PHE A 51 -5.53 12.26 -5.22
CA PHE A 51 -4.96 13.40 -4.50
C PHE A 51 -4.89 13.23 -2.97
N SER A 52 -5.05 12.02 -2.46
CA SER A 52 -4.88 11.75 -1.03
C SER A 52 -3.40 11.68 -0.61
N HIS A 53 -2.51 11.36 -1.52
CA HIS A 53 -1.06 11.35 -1.34
C HIS A 53 -0.43 12.53 -2.08
N ASP A 54 0.57 13.17 -1.44
CA ASP A 54 1.33 14.25 -2.06
C ASP A 54 2.46 13.65 -2.94
N PRO A 55 2.53 13.94 -4.25
CA PRO A 55 3.62 13.48 -5.10
C PRO A 55 5.01 13.94 -4.63
N ALA A 56 5.11 15.04 -3.87
CA ALA A 56 6.38 15.49 -3.28
C ALA A 56 6.98 14.45 -2.31
N ASP A 57 6.16 13.58 -1.72
CA ASP A 57 6.62 12.51 -0.84
C ASP A 57 7.28 11.33 -1.59
N LEU A 58 7.15 11.24 -2.92
CA LEU A 58 7.77 10.16 -3.73
C LEU A 58 9.28 10.08 -3.49
N ALA A 59 9.97 11.22 -3.56
CA ALA A 59 11.42 11.28 -3.33
C ALA A 59 11.80 10.86 -1.89
N ARG A 60 10.95 11.20 -0.91
CA ARG A 60 11.18 10.85 0.51
C ARG A 60 11.00 9.36 0.78
N LEU A 61 10.08 8.69 0.06
CA LEU A 61 9.90 7.24 0.13
C LEU A 61 11.00 6.49 -0.64
N LEU A 62 11.44 7.03 -1.78
CA LEU A 62 12.48 6.40 -2.60
C LEU A 62 13.85 6.43 -1.90
N GLU A 63 14.19 7.52 -1.24
CA GLU A 63 15.52 7.76 -0.68
C GLU A 63 16.00 6.64 0.25
N PRO A 64 15.25 6.19 1.28
CA PRO A 64 15.70 5.14 2.19
C PRO A 64 15.86 3.78 1.49
N VAL A 65 15.12 3.51 0.42
CA VAL A 65 15.23 2.26 -0.33
C VAL A 65 16.44 2.32 -1.27
N ARG A 66 16.62 3.44 -1.97
CA ARG A 66 17.75 3.66 -2.88
C ARG A 66 19.08 3.66 -2.15
N SER A 67 19.14 4.24 -0.95
CA SER A 67 20.36 4.27 -0.11
C SER A 67 20.64 2.94 0.60
N GLY A 68 19.76 1.95 0.48
CA GLY A 68 19.90 0.65 1.15
C GLY A 68 19.64 0.69 2.66
N ARG A 69 19.04 1.76 3.20
CA ARG A 69 18.62 1.83 4.62
C ARG A 69 17.38 0.99 4.91
N ALA A 70 16.52 0.81 3.91
CA ALA A 70 15.33 -0.01 3.95
C ALA A 70 15.19 -0.81 2.66
N ASP A 71 14.39 -1.86 2.70
CA ASP A 71 14.01 -2.65 1.54
C ASP A 71 12.56 -2.34 1.12
N LEU A 72 11.74 -1.85 2.09
CA LEU A 72 10.43 -1.27 1.90
C LEU A 72 10.32 0.04 2.69
N ALA A 73 9.99 1.13 2.03
CA ALA A 73 9.56 2.37 2.66
C ALA A 73 8.03 2.48 2.61
N LEU A 74 7.41 2.72 3.76
CA LEU A 74 5.96 2.84 3.95
C LEU A 74 5.61 4.25 4.38
N GLY A 75 4.80 4.95 3.60
CA GLY A 75 4.22 6.24 3.97
C GLY A 75 3.25 6.08 5.14
N SER A 76 3.61 6.65 6.28
CA SER A 76 2.90 6.46 7.55
C SER A 76 2.26 7.73 8.05
N ARG A 77 0.97 7.64 8.40
CA ARG A 77 0.16 8.69 9.00
C ARG A 77 0.34 8.75 10.51
N TYR A 78 0.93 7.72 11.12
CA TYR A 78 0.91 7.51 12.57
C TYR A 78 2.29 7.54 13.24
N VAL A 79 3.32 7.85 12.51
CA VAL A 79 4.66 8.18 13.04
C VAL A 79 4.78 9.69 13.32
N ALA A 80 5.80 10.09 14.06
CA ALA A 80 6.05 11.51 14.34
C ALA A 80 6.24 12.29 13.02
N GLY A 81 5.52 13.39 12.86
CA GLY A 81 5.49 14.18 11.61
C GLY A 81 4.47 13.70 10.57
N GLY A 82 3.83 12.56 10.77
CA GLY A 82 2.72 12.09 9.94
C GLY A 82 1.36 12.61 10.42
N GLY A 83 0.35 12.51 9.57
CA GLY A 83 -0.99 12.96 9.93
C GLY A 83 -2.07 12.68 8.90
N VAL A 84 -3.30 13.06 9.25
CA VAL A 84 -4.47 13.01 8.39
C VAL A 84 -5.20 14.34 8.42
N VAL A 85 -5.62 14.84 7.27
CA VAL A 85 -6.38 16.08 7.09
C VAL A 85 -7.77 15.75 6.59
N ASP A 86 -8.77 16.49 7.06
CA ASP A 86 -10.19 16.41 6.66
C ASP A 86 -10.89 15.08 7.03
N TRP A 87 -10.32 14.27 7.91
CA TRP A 87 -10.96 13.06 8.40
C TRP A 87 -11.85 13.31 9.61
N THR A 88 -13.01 12.66 9.64
CA THR A 88 -13.86 12.64 10.85
C THR A 88 -13.13 11.94 12.00
N PRO A 89 -13.41 12.32 13.27
CA PRO A 89 -12.83 11.66 14.45
C PRO A 89 -13.07 10.14 14.45
N LEU A 90 -14.26 9.70 14.08
CA LEU A 90 -14.61 8.28 14.01
C LEU A 90 -13.71 7.53 13.00
N ARG A 91 -13.48 8.11 11.82
CA ARG A 91 -12.60 7.51 10.80
C ARG A 91 -11.16 7.41 11.29
N ARG A 92 -10.68 8.43 12.02
CA ARG A 92 -9.33 8.40 12.64
C ARG A 92 -9.19 7.25 13.62
N VAL A 93 -10.19 7.09 14.52
CA VAL A 93 -10.21 6.01 15.51
C VAL A 93 -10.24 4.65 14.86
N ILE A 94 -11.13 4.42 13.89
CA ILE A 94 -11.25 3.14 13.17
C ILE A 94 -9.94 2.80 12.43
N SER A 95 -9.37 3.74 11.68
CA SER A 95 -8.15 3.51 10.91
C SER A 95 -6.94 3.23 11.80
N ARG A 96 -6.74 4.04 12.84
CA ARG A 96 -5.65 3.86 13.80
C ARG A 96 -5.83 2.57 14.62
N GLY A 97 -7.04 2.30 15.08
CA GLY A 97 -7.38 1.07 15.80
C GLY A 97 -7.13 -0.19 14.96
N GLY A 98 -7.52 -0.15 13.68
CA GLY A 98 -7.24 -1.23 12.73
C GLY A 98 -5.74 -1.49 12.53
N SER A 99 -4.93 -0.43 12.39
CA SER A 99 -3.46 -0.58 12.30
C SER A 99 -2.85 -1.12 13.58
N ILE A 100 -3.26 -0.63 14.75
CA ILE A 100 -2.78 -1.15 16.05
C ILE A 100 -3.14 -2.62 16.21
N TYR A 101 -4.39 -2.98 15.93
CA TYR A 101 -4.84 -4.38 16.02
C TYR A 101 -4.01 -5.29 15.11
N ALA A 102 -3.84 -4.92 13.83
CA ALA A 102 -3.05 -5.70 12.88
C ALA A 102 -1.58 -5.82 13.33
N ALA A 103 -0.98 -4.73 13.82
CA ALA A 103 0.38 -4.72 14.34
C ALA A 103 0.57 -5.68 15.52
N LEU A 104 -0.37 -5.69 16.46
CA LEU A 104 -0.34 -6.59 17.62
C LEU A 104 -0.52 -8.05 17.20
N VAL A 105 -1.54 -8.36 16.38
CA VAL A 105 -1.82 -9.73 15.92
C VAL A 105 -0.65 -10.28 15.11
N LEU A 106 -0.07 -9.49 14.23
CA LEU A 106 1.02 -9.91 13.35
C LEU A 106 2.41 -9.77 14.00
N SER A 107 2.47 -9.21 15.21
CA SER A 107 3.73 -8.93 15.95
C SER A 107 4.71 -8.09 15.14
N LEU A 108 4.21 -7.03 14.50
CA LEU A 108 5.01 -6.11 13.68
C LEU A 108 5.18 -4.77 14.40
N PRO A 109 6.40 -4.20 14.46
CA PRO A 109 6.67 -2.90 15.05
C PRO A 109 6.35 -1.76 14.05
N ILE A 110 5.19 -1.82 13.38
CA ILE A 110 4.76 -0.89 12.34
C ILE A 110 3.47 -0.21 12.79
N ARG A 111 3.42 1.12 12.70
CA ARG A 111 2.30 1.93 13.19
C ARG A 111 1.19 2.09 12.17
N ASP A 112 1.51 2.06 10.87
CA ASP A 112 0.54 2.23 9.78
C ASP A 112 0.55 1.08 8.78
N LEU A 113 -0.04 -0.06 9.15
CA LEU A 113 -0.11 -1.25 8.28
C LEU A 113 -1.10 -1.12 7.12
N THR A 114 -2.02 -0.14 7.17
CA THR A 114 -3.08 0.04 6.19
C THR A 114 -2.76 1.06 5.10
N GLY A 115 -1.58 1.68 5.16
CA GLY A 115 -1.11 2.66 4.17
C GLY A 115 -0.86 2.02 2.80
N GLY A 116 -1.33 2.69 1.73
CA GLY A 116 -1.17 2.26 0.34
C GLY A 116 -0.12 3.09 -0.42
N PHE A 117 0.71 3.84 0.28
CA PHE A 117 1.81 4.58 -0.34
C PHE A 117 3.13 3.94 0.08
N LYS A 118 3.73 3.17 -0.82
CA LYS A 118 4.92 2.37 -0.52
C LYS A 118 5.93 2.43 -1.65
N CYS A 119 7.20 2.26 -1.30
CA CYS A 119 8.30 2.04 -2.23
C CYS A 119 8.99 0.72 -1.88
N PHE A 120 8.97 -0.21 -2.80
CA PHE A 120 9.59 -1.53 -2.68
C PHE A 120 10.89 -1.56 -3.48
N ARG A 121 11.91 -2.19 -2.93
CA ARG A 121 13.03 -2.69 -3.70
C ARG A 121 12.57 -3.91 -4.52
N ARG A 122 13.09 -4.08 -5.74
CA ARG A 122 12.71 -5.18 -6.64
C ARG A 122 12.71 -6.54 -5.95
N GLU A 123 13.76 -6.85 -5.22
CA GLU A 123 13.96 -8.14 -4.58
C GLU A 123 12.90 -8.46 -3.53
N VAL A 124 12.27 -7.46 -2.93
CA VAL A 124 11.12 -7.66 -2.03
C VAL A 124 9.94 -8.24 -2.80
N LEU A 125 9.58 -7.64 -3.94
CA LEU A 125 8.45 -8.09 -4.74
C LEU A 125 8.69 -9.47 -5.37
N GLU A 126 9.94 -9.80 -5.70
CA GLU A 126 10.32 -11.11 -6.20
C GLU A 126 10.24 -12.20 -5.11
N ALA A 127 10.54 -11.84 -3.85
CA ALA A 127 10.60 -12.80 -2.74
C ALA A 127 9.23 -13.11 -2.11
N ILE A 128 8.25 -12.19 -2.18
CA ILE A 128 6.99 -12.33 -1.43
C ILE A 128 5.90 -13.16 -2.10
N ASP A 129 6.20 -13.90 -3.18
CA ASP A 129 5.25 -14.75 -3.91
C ASP A 129 3.93 -14.01 -4.23
N LEU A 130 4.03 -12.96 -5.05
CA LEU A 130 2.90 -12.12 -5.45
C LEU A 130 1.67 -12.90 -5.94
N PRO A 131 1.83 -14.00 -6.75
CA PRO A 131 0.68 -14.80 -7.20
C PRO A 131 -0.14 -15.44 -6.08
N SER A 132 0.44 -15.65 -4.90
CA SER A 132 -0.27 -16.24 -3.76
C SER A 132 -1.00 -15.22 -2.88
N VAL A 133 -0.85 -13.92 -3.14
CA VAL A 133 -1.55 -12.85 -2.40
C VAL A 133 -3.04 -12.87 -2.76
N ARG A 134 -3.91 -13.13 -1.77
CA ARG A 134 -5.35 -13.31 -1.96
C ARG A 134 -6.20 -12.25 -1.29
N SER A 135 -5.61 -11.43 -0.44
CA SER A 135 -6.33 -10.39 0.29
C SER A 135 -6.90 -9.32 -0.63
N LYS A 136 -8.03 -8.74 -0.23
CA LYS A 136 -8.72 -7.68 -0.96
C LYS A 136 -8.74 -6.39 -0.14
N GLY A 137 -8.88 -5.25 -0.82
CA GLY A 137 -9.04 -3.95 -0.16
C GLY A 137 -7.88 -3.61 0.79
N TYR A 138 -8.19 -3.19 2.01
CA TYR A 138 -7.17 -2.80 3.01
C TYR A 138 -6.31 -3.98 3.51
N ALA A 139 -6.87 -5.19 3.54
CA ALA A 139 -6.14 -6.38 3.96
C ALA A 139 -4.99 -6.71 2.99
N PHE A 140 -5.10 -6.32 1.71
CA PHE A 140 -4.03 -6.43 0.74
C PHE A 140 -2.77 -5.68 1.18
N GLN A 141 -2.93 -4.44 1.65
CA GLN A 141 -1.81 -3.61 2.12
C GLN A 141 -1.13 -4.19 3.36
N VAL A 142 -1.93 -4.75 4.27
CA VAL A 142 -1.44 -5.44 5.47
C VAL A 142 -0.68 -6.70 5.07
N GLU A 143 -1.22 -7.52 4.15
CA GLU A 143 -0.59 -8.76 3.70
C GLU A 143 0.76 -8.50 3.03
N LEU A 144 0.89 -7.52 2.14
CA LEU A 144 2.17 -7.18 1.51
C LEU A 144 3.23 -6.80 2.54
N THR A 145 2.87 -5.94 3.49
CA THR A 145 3.79 -5.51 4.55
C THR A 145 4.18 -6.67 5.46
N TYR A 146 3.24 -7.54 5.82
CA TYR A 146 3.49 -8.72 6.64
C TYR A 146 4.43 -9.72 5.94
N ARG A 147 4.18 -10.04 4.66
CA ARG A 147 5.05 -10.93 3.88
C ARG A 147 6.45 -10.38 3.72
N THR A 148 6.57 -9.07 3.49
CA THR A 148 7.88 -8.38 3.44
C THR A 148 8.65 -8.59 4.75
N ALA A 149 8.00 -8.39 5.90
CA ALA A 149 8.61 -8.61 7.20
C ALA A 149 8.97 -10.09 7.46
N GLN A 150 8.08 -11.03 7.06
CA GLN A 150 8.33 -12.47 7.20
C GLN A 150 9.51 -12.96 6.33
N ALA A 151 9.72 -12.32 5.19
CA ALA A 151 10.88 -12.59 4.34
C ALA A 151 12.19 -11.97 4.87
N GLY A 152 12.15 -11.29 6.02
CA GLY A 152 13.34 -10.73 6.68
C GLY A 152 13.79 -9.38 6.14
N PHE A 153 13.00 -8.72 5.30
CA PHE A 153 13.34 -7.41 4.76
C PHE A 153 13.10 -6.28 5.78
N ARG A 154 13.90 -5.22 5.66
CA ARG A 154 13.83 -4.05 6.53
C ARG A 154 12.75 -3.09 6.04
N ILE A 155 11.83 -2.74 6.94
CA ILE A 155 10.72 -1.82 6.67
C ILE A 155 10.96 -0.53 7.43
N LEU A 156 10.86 0.61 6.74
CA LEU A 156 10.95 1.94 7.32
C LEU A 156 9.65 2.72 7.10
N GLU A 157 9.10 3.30 8.16
CA GLU A 157 7.97 4.22 8.06
C GLU A 157 8.46 5.65 7.83
N VAL A 158 7.98 6.26 6.75
CA VAL A 158 8.26 7.66 6.38
C VAL A 158 7.01 8.49 6.69
N PRO A 159 7.09 9.58 7.48
CA PRO A 159 5.93 10.38 7.80
C PRO A 159 5.34 11.04 6.54
N ILE A 160 4.04 10.88 6.34
CA ILE A 160 3.27 11.53 5.28
C ILE A 160 2.02 12.21 5.86
N VAL A 161 1.51 13.21 5.15
CA VAL A 161 0.21 13.83 5.46
C VAL A 161 -0.80 13.36 4.43
N PHE A 162 -1.71 12.49 4.89
CA PHE A 162 -2.81 11.99 4.05
C PHE A 162 -3.99 12.96 4.09
N ARG A 163 -4.44 13.41 2.92
CA ARG A 163 -5.64 14.25 2.77
C ARG A 163 -6.85 13.38 2.41
N ASP A 164 -8.05 13.79 2.82
CA ASP A 164 -9.22 13.08 2.31
C ASP A 164 -9.37 13.36 0.81
N ARG A 165 -9.83 12.34 0.09
CA ARG A 165 -10.00 12.44 -1.36
C ARG A 165 -10.97 13.56 -1.73
N GLN A 166 -10.61 14.35 -2.73
CA GLN A 166 -11.43 15.48 -3.18
C GLN A 166 -12.63 15.02 -4.02
N ARG A 167 -12.58 13.82 -4.61
CA ARG A 167 -13.65 13.25 -5.43
C ARG A 167 -13.88 11.78 -5.08
N GLY A 168 -15.16 11.36 -5.09
CA GLY A 168 -15.57 9.99 -4.78
C GLY A 168 -15.95 9.75 -3.31
N GLN A 169 -16.54 8.60 -3.03
CA GLN A 169 -16.93 8.21 -1.68
C GLN A 169 -15.91 7.24 -1.06
N SER A 170 -15.63 7.41 0.22
CA SER A 170 -14.81 6.46 0.97
C SER A 170 -15.50 5.10 1.01
N LYS A 171 -14.80 4.05 0.60
CA LYS A 171 -15.27 2.67 0.69
C LYS A 171 -15.10 2.08 2.10
N MET A 172 -14.65 2.89 3.07
CA MET A 172 -14.45 2.43 4.44
C MET A 172 -15.80 2.37 5.16
N HIS A 173 -16.38 1.18 5.22
CA HIS A 173 -17.56 0.87 6.02
C HIS A 173 -17.14 0.04 7.25
N TRP A 174 -17.81 0.22 8.38
CA TRP A 174 -17.57 -0.55 9.60
C TRP A 174 -17.60 -2.08 9.39
N ARG A 175 -18.32 -2.57 8.36
CA ARG A 175 -18.36 -3.99 7.98
C ARG A 175 -17.01 -4.54 7.51
N ILE A 176 -16.06 -3.70 7.11
CA ILE A 176 -14.71 -4.11 6.68
C ILE A 176 -13.85 -4.49 7.88
N VAL A 177 -14.16 -3.94 9.06
CA VAL A 177 -13.35 -4.14 10.28
C VAL A 177 -13.26 -5.61 10.70
N PRO A 178 -14.38 -6.36 10.84
CA PRO A 178 -14.33 -7.77 11.23
C PRO A 178 -13.64 -8.65 10.16
N GLU A 179 -13.81 -8.34 8.87
CA GLU A 179 -13.15 -9.06 7.79
C GLU A 179 -11.63 -8.88 7.84
N ALA A 180 -11.17 -7.65 8.01
CA ALA A 180 -9.74 -7.32 8.15
C ALA A 180 -9.15 -7.96 9.43
N ALA A 181 -9.89 -7.97 10.53
CA ALA A 181 -9.48 -8.58 11.78
C ALA A 181 -9.29 -10.10 11.64
N LEU A 182 -10.27 -10.78 11.03
CA LEU A 182 -10.20 -12.22 10.77
C LEU A 182 -9.05 -12.55 9.82
N MET A 183 -8.80 -11.71 8.82
CA MET A 183 -7.71 -11.90 7.87
C MET A 183 -6.35 -11.81 8.57
N ALA A 184 -6.12 -10.83 9.45
CA ALA A 184 -4.88 -10.74 10.22
C ALA A 184 -4.62 -11.99 11.08
N LEU A 185 -5.66 -12.52 11.73
CA LEU A 185 -5.59 -13.78 12.45
C LEU A 185 -5.24 -14.98 11.55
N ARG A 186 -5.86 -15.08 10.38
CA ARG A 186 -5.55 -16.14 9.40
C ARG A 186 -4.10 -16.06 8.93
N MET A 187 -3.60 -14.87 8.64
CA MET A 187 -2.20 -14.65 8.26
C MET A 187 -1.26 -15.13 9.39
N ARG A 188 -1.55 -14.78 10.65
CA ARG A 188 -0.74 -15.17 11.80
C ARG A 188 -0.69 -16.69 12.02
N LEU A 189 -1.82 -17.36 11.80
CA LEU A 189 -1.96 -18.82 12.00
C LEU A 189 -1.46 -19.64 10.79
N GLY A 190 -0.96 -19.00 9.73
CA GLY A 190 -0.52 -19.70 8.52
C GLY A 190 -1.64 -20.45 7.79
N ARG A 191 -2.91 -20.17 8.11
CA ARG A 191 -4.07 -20.77 7.44
C ARG A 191 -4.36 -19.99 6.15
N ARG A 192 -4.01 -20.60 5.03
CA ARG A 192 -4.33 -20.11 3.69
C ARG A 192 -5.80 -20.28 3.35
#